data_63a70e6a971761e97c9a95bf9a048d47
#
_entry.id   63a70e6a971761e97c9a95bf9a048d47
#
_cell.length_a   1.000
_cell.length_b   1.000
_cell.length_c   1.000
_cell.angle_alpha   90.00
_cell.angle_beta   90.00
_cell.angle_gamma   90.00
#
_symmetry.space_group_name_H-M   'P 1'
#
loop_
_entity.id
_entity.type
_entity.pdbx_description
1 polymer ?
#
loop_
_entity_poly.entity_id
_entity_poly.type
_entity_poly.pdbx_seq_one_letter_code
_entity_poly.pdbx_strand_id
1 'polypeptide(L)'
;MGAYIIKCEEAITDENGNVVELHCTADLETGSGNPVDGRKVRGVSHWLSAKYAVDAKANLYNHLLTLEITSDLPEDKTYNDYFNPESLEVVEGMKLEPSLAEFKPGEKYQFVRVGYFTGDIRHPGVYNRIVGLKDSYKVK
;
A
#
# COMPACT_ATOMS: atom_id res chain seq x y z
N MET A 1 -9.61 9.07 -5.77
CA MET A 1 -9.73 10.33 -5.00
C MET A 1 -11.01 11.03 -5.42
N GLY A 2 -11.63 11.80 -4.51
CA GLY A 2 -12.77 12.64 -4.86
C GLY A 2 -14.09 11.90 -5.06
N ALA A 3 -14.33 10.83 -4.28
CA ALA A 3 -15.62 10.16 -4.34
C ALA A 3 -16.64 10.88 -3.44
N TYR A 4 -16.54 10.66 -2.14
CA TYR A 4 -17.51 11.18 -1.18
C TYR A 4 -16.82 11.57 0.13
N ILE A 5 -17.47 12.48 0.86
CA ILE A 5 -17.19 12.68 2.28
C ILE A 5 -17.99 11.65 3.05
N ILE A 6 -17.34 10.94 3.96
CA ILE A 6 -17.99 9.94 4.80
C ILE A 6 -17.96 10.38 6.26
N LYS A 7 -18.99 10.03 6.99
CA LYS A 7 -19.09 10.20 8.45
C LYS A 7 -19.27 8.82 9.08
N CYS A 8 -18.39 8.46 9.99
CA CYS A 8 -18.56 7.28 10.81
C CYS A 8 -19.65 7.57 11.86
N GLU A 9 -20.70 6.77 11.84
CA GLU A 9 -21.80 6.85 12.80
C GLU A 9 -21.59 5.87 13.95
N GLU A 10 -21.03 4.69 13.66
CA GLU A 10 -20.82 3.62 14.63
C GLU A 10 -19.56 2.83 14.31
N ALA A 11 -18.86 2.39 15.34
CA ALA A 11 -17.73 1.48 15.23
C ALA A 11 -18.03 0.19 16.03
N ILE A 12 -18.01 -0.95 15.35
CA ILE A 12 -18.16 -2.26 15.96
C ILE A 12 -16.77 -2.77 16.33
N THR A 13 -16.63 -3.24 17.57
CA THR A 13 -15.37 -3.78 18.07
C THR A 13 -15.50 -5.25 18.44
N ASP A 14 -14.40 -5.99 18.34
CA ASP A 14 -14.28 -7.35 18.86
C ASP A 14 -14.11 -7.36 20.40
N GLU A 15 -14.01 -8.56 20.98
CA GLU A 15 -13.82 -8.77 22.41
C GLU A 15 -12.51 -8.15 22.96
N ASN A 16 -11.54 -7.90 22.08
CA ASN A 16 -10.25 -7.31 22.42
C ASN A 16 -10.23 -5.78 22.23
N GLY A 17 -11.34 -5.19 21.77
CA GLY A 17 -11.46 -3.76 21.50
C GLY A 17 -10.93 -3.31 20.13
N ASN A 18 -10.59 -4.26 19.25
CA ASN A 18 -10.19 -3.90 17.87
C ASN A 18 -11.42 -3.59 17.03
N VAL A 19 -11.35 -2.54 16.24
CA VAL A 19 -12.43 -2.18 15.32
C VAL A 19 -12.49 -3.20 14.19
N VAL A 20 -13.62 -3.86 14.02
CA VAL A 20 -13.88 -4.87 12.98
C VAL A 20 -14.80 -4.36 11.88
N GLU A 21 -15.66 -3.39 12.17
CA GLU A 21 -16.58 -2.80 11.21
C GLU A 21 -16.87 -1.34 11.56
N LEU A 22 -17.06 -0.51 10.53
CA LEU A 22 -17.47 0.87 10.65
C LEU A 22 -18.74 1.11 9.84
N HIS A 23 -19.80 1.55 10.49
CA HIS A 23 -21.00 2.01 9.82
C HIS A 23 -20.87 3.49 9.48
N CYS A 24 -20.92 3.81 8.20
CA CYS A 24 -20.70 5.15 7.72
C CYS A 24 -21.84 5.62 6.82
N THR A 25 -22.14 6.90 6.90
CA THR A 25 -22.97 7.60 5.92
C THR A 25 -22.10 8.37 4.93
N ALA A 26 -22.56 8.49 3.70
CA ALA A 26 -21.89 9.23 2.63
C ALA A 26 -22.66 10.52 2.28
N ASP A 27 -21.91 11.61 2.20
CA ASP A 27 -22.43 12.87 1.65
C ASP A 27 -22.40 12.77 0.12
N LEU A 28 -23.57 12.61 -0.47
CA LEU A 28 -23.73 12.44 -1.92
C LEU A 28 -23.75 13.76 -2.68
N GLU A 29 -23.92 14.89 -1.99
CA GLU A 29 -24.07 16.21 -2.60
C GLU A 29 -22.72 16.90 -2.82
N THR A 30 -21.80 16.77 -1.87
CA THR A 30 -20.53 17.50 -1.93
C THR A 30 -19.56 16.96 -2.99
N GLY A 31 -19.61 15.67 -3.31
CA GLY A 31 -18.68 15.05 -4.26
C GLY A 31 -17.21 15.21 -3.83
N SER A 32 -16.37 15.70 -4.74
CA SER A 32 -14.91 15.85 -4.54
C SER A 32 -14.48 17.25 -4.09
N GLY A 33 -15.35 18.01 -3.46
CA GLY A 33 -15.08 19.38 -3.02
C GLY A 33 -15.00 19.54 -1.51
N ASN A 34 -14.94 20.78 -1.07
CA ASN A 34 -15.18 21.13 0.32
C ASN A 34 -16.70 21.10 0.59
N PRO A 35 -17.11 20.69 1.81
CA PRO A 35 -18.53 20.71 2.16
C PRO A 35 -19.15 22.09 1.98
N VAL A 36 -20.34 22.11 1.38
CA VAL A 36 -21.08 23.36 1.10
C VAL A 36 -21.43 24.09 2.42
N ASP A 37 -21.63 23.34 3.48
CA ASP A 37 -21.92 23.88 4.84
C ASP A 37 -20.70 24.40 5.60
N GLY A 38 -19.50 24.32 4.99
CA GLY A 38 -18.26 24.82 5.57
C GLY A 38 -17.69 23.99 6.73
N ARG A 39 -18.28 22.80 7.02
CA ARG A 39 -17.73 21.90 8.06
C ARG A 39 -16.31 21.46 7.73
N LYS A 40 -15.49 21.28 8.75
CA LYS A 40 -14.13 20.79 8.61
C LYS A 40 -14.11 19.27 8.48
N VAL A 41 -13.66 18.76 7.34
CA VAL A 41 -13.41 17.33 7.13
C VAL A 41 -11.96 17.02 7.47
N ARG A 42 -11.73 15.97 8.28
CA ARG A 42 -10.39 15.54 8.71
C ARG A 42 -10.06 14.20 8.10
N GLY A 43 -8.83 14.10 7.60
CA GLY A 43 -8.31 12.87 7.02
C GLY A 43 -8.81 12.59 5.62
N VAL A 44 -8.14 11.66 4.97
CA VAL A 44 -8.50 11.13 3.66
C VAL A 44 -8.21 9.64 3.70
N SER A 45 -9.19 8.81 3.35
CA SER A 45 -9.03 7.38 3.23
C SER A 45 -9.02 6.94 1.76
N HIS A 46 -8.40 5.81 1.51
CA HIS A 46 -8.52 5.05 0.29
C HIS A 46 -9.43 3.85 0.57
N TRP A 47 -10.34 3.58 -0.32
CA TRP A 47 -11.30 2.48 -0.18
C TRP A 47 -11.53 1.79 -1.52
N LEU A 48 -11.91 0.53 -1.45
CA LEU A 48 -12.31 -0.30 -2.57
C LEU A 48 -13.61 -1.03 -2.22
N SER A 49 -14.39 -1.34 -3.24
CA SER A 49 -15.57 -2.17 -3.06
C SER A 49 -15.15 -3.61 -2.75
N ALA A 50 -15.51 -4.13 -1.58
CA ALA A 50 -15.24 -5.51 -1.22
C ALA A 50 -15.82 -6.52 -2.22
N LYS A 51 -16.96 -6.19 -2.84
CA LYS A 51 -17.64 -7.04 -3.83
C LYS A 51 -16.91 -7.12 -5.16
N TYR A 52 -16.25 -6.04 -5.58
CA TYR A 52 -15.67 -5.92 -6.92
C TYR A 52 -14.15 -5.86 -6.93
N ALA A 53 -13.52 -5.79 -5.76
CA ALA A 53 -12.08 -5.77 -5.67
C ALA A 53 -11.46 -7.06 -6.21
N VAL A 54 -10.30 -6.93 -6.85
CA VAL A 54 -9.51 -8.04 -7.37
C VAL A 54 -8.40 -8.37 -6.37
N ASP A 55 -8.21 -9.66 -6.10
CA ASP A 55 -7.13 -10.14 -5.25
C ASP A 55 -5.80 -10.14 -6.00
N ALA A 56 -4.75 -9.71 -5.31
CA ALA A 56 -3.39 -9.71 -5.81
C ALA A 56 -2.38 -9.90 -4.68
N LYS A 57 -1.11 -10.03 -5.06
CA LYS A 57 0.05 -10.05 -4.15
C LYS A 57 0.99 -8.91 -4.49
N ALA A 58 1.73 -8.44 -3.50
CA ALA A 58 2.80 -7.49 -3.73
C ALA A 58 4.11 -7.94 -3.08
N ASN A 59 5.20 -7.74 -3.81
CA ASN A 59 6.54 -7.85 -3.30
C ASN A 59 7.07 -6.43 -3.00
N LEU A 60 7.37 -6.18 -1.74
CA LEU A 60 7.95 -4.92 -1.27
C LEU A 60 9.44 -5.15 -1.02
N TYR A 61 10.26 -4.74 -1.97
CA TYR A 61 11.71 -4.89 -1.85
C TYR A 61 12.30 -3.76 -1.02
N ASN A 62 13.22 -4.13 -0.14
CA ASN A 62 14.10 -3.26 0.62
C ASN A 62 15.55 -3.48 0.18
N HIS A 63 16.50 -2.81 0.84
CA HIS A 63 17.93 -3.03 0.59
C HIS A 63 18.31 -4.48 0.87
N LEU A 64 19.05 -5.08 -0.06
CA LEU A 64 19.50 -6.46 0.06
C LEU A 64 20.52 -6.62 1.17
N LEU A 65 21.33 -5.61 1.39
CA LEU A 65 22.38 -5.60 2.40
C LEU A 65 22.11 -4.51 3.45
N THR A 66 22.57 -4.75 4.66
CA THR A 66 22.57 -3.77 5.75
C THR A 66 23.79 -2.84 5.72
N LEU A 67 24.72 -3.06 4.77
CA LEU A 67 25.86 -2.17 4.53
C LEU A 67 25.41 -0.89 3.82
N GLU A 68 25.84 0.25 4.31
CA GLU A 68 25.61 1.54 3.68
C GLU A 68 26.47 1.71 2.43
N ILE A 69 27.71 1.29 2.50
CA ILE A 69 28.69 1.36 1.41
C ILE A 69 29.26 -0.05 1.20
N THR A 70 29.04 -0.61 0.03
CA THR A 70 29.49 -1.97 -0.29
C THR A 70 31.02 -2.12 -0.43
N SER A 71 31.74 -1.00 -0.63
CA SER A 71 33.23 -1.00 -0.64
C SER A 71 33.86 -1.11 0.75
N ASP A 72 33.10 -0.89 1.81
CA ASP A 72 33.59 -0.89 3.19
C ASP A 72 33.47 -2.26 3.86
N LEU A 73 33.50 -3.32 3.06
CA LEU A 73 33.44 -4.69 3.56
C LEU A 73 34.78 -5.03 4.29
N PRO A 74 34.76 -5.40 5.60
CA PRO A 74 35.92 -5.86 6.32
C PRO A 74 36.53 -7.12 5.67
N GLU A 75 37.84 -7.26 5.74
CA GLU A 75 38.58 -8.37 5.10
C GLU A 75 38.16 -9.77 5.60
N ASP A 76 37.66 -9.85 6.83
CA ASP A 76 37.21 -11.10 7.48
C ASP A 76 35.72 -11.38 7.27
N LYS A 77 35.02 -10.54 6.50
CA LYS A 77 33.58 -10.62 6.26
C LYS A 77 33.23 -10.83 4.79
N THR A 78 32.03 -11.36 4.57
CA THR A 78 31.45 -11.53 3.24
C THR A 78 30.13 -10.75 3.16
N TYR A 79 29.59 -10.54 1.97
CA TYR A 79 28.27 -9.93 1.80
C TYR A 79 27.16 -10.73 2.49
N ASN A 80 27.32 -12.05 2.64
CA ASN A 80 26.34 -12.88 3.34
C ASN A 80 26.20 -12.53 4.82
N ASP A 81 27.26 -12.02 5.47
CA ASP A 81 27.22 -11.57 6.85
C ASP A 81 26.35 -10.32 7.05
N TYR A 82 26.08 -9.62 5.94
CA TYR A 82 25.31 -8.37 5.91
C TYR A 82 23.99 -8.52 5.14
N PHE A 83 23.56 -9.74 4.87
CA PHE A 83 22.28 -9.96 4.23
C PHE A 83 21.13 -9.44 5.11
N ASN A 84 20.27 -8.65 4.51
CA ASN A 84 19.11 -8.10 5.20
C ASN A 84 17.95 -9.13 5.14
N PRO A 85 17.58 -9.76 6.24
CA PRO A 85 16.44 -10.70 6.25
C PRO A 85 15.11 -10.04 5.91
N GLU A 86 15.00 -8.71 6.09
CA GLU A 86 13.81 -7.93 5.73
C GLU A 86 13.91 -7.31 4.33
N SER A 87 14.81 -7.83 3.47
CA SER A 87 14.99 -7.33 2.10
C SER A 87 13.79 -7.53 1.19
N LEU A 88 12.91 -8.47 1.53
CA LEU A 88 11.66 -8.76 0.83
C LEU A 88 10.54 -8.96 1.84
N GLU A 89 9.50 -8.17 1.72
CA GLU A 89 8.21 -8.37 2.38
C GLU A 89 7.19 -8.79 1.32
N VAL A 90 6.51 -9.90 1.55
CA VAL A 90 5.42 -10.38 0.68
C VAL A 90 4.09 -10.02 1.31
N VAL A 91 3.34 -9.15 0.65
CA VAL A 91 1.98 -8.77 1.06
C VAL A 91 0.99 -9.65 0.33
N GLU A 92 0.33 -10.52 1.10
CA GLU A 92 -0.74 -11.38 0.62
C GLU A 92 -2.11 -10.68 0.76
N GLY A 93 -3.06 -11.04 -0.11
CA GLY A 93 -4.43 -10.55 -0.02
C GLY A 93 -4.59 -9.05 -0.32
N MET A 94 -3.68 -8.46 -1.06
CA MET A 94 -3.82 -7.08 -1.54
C MET A 94 -5.08 -6.98 -2.40
N LYS A 95 -5.85 -5.91 -2.21
CA LYS A 95 -7.06 -5.64 -2.98
C LYS A 95 -6.80 -4.52 -3.98
N LEU A 96 -7.19 -4.74 -5.21
CA LEU A 96 -7.08 -3.80 -6.32
C LEU A 96 -8.44 -3.41 -6.87
N GLU A 97 -8.50 -2.28 -7.55
CA GLU A 97 -9.71 -1.86 -8.26
C GLU A 97 -10.00 -2.78 -9.47
N PRO A 98 -11.28 -2.92 -9.87
CA PRO A 98 -11.68 -3.85 -10.95
C PRO A 98 -11.01 -3.60 -12.30
N SER A 99 -10.56 -2.38 -12.57
CA SER A 99 -9.82 -2.03 -13.79
C SER A 99 -8.51 -2.82 -13.95
N LEU A 100 -7.99 -3.37 -12.84
CA LEU A 100 -6.78 -4.20 -12.81
C LEU A 100 -7.06 -5.72 -12.85
N ALA A 101 -8.30 -6.12 -13.16
CA ALA A 101 -8.66 -7.54 -13.29
C ALA A 101 -7.88 -8.24 -14.41
N GLU A 102 -7.57 -7.51 -15.50
CA GLU A 102 -6.67 -7.99 -16.54
C GLU A 102 -5.23 -7.65 -16.16
N PHE A 103 -4.52 -8.61 -15.59
CA PHE A 103 -3.12 -8.46 -15.22
C PHE A 103 -2.22 -8.28 -16.44
N LYS A 104 -1.36 -7.26 -16.44
CA LYS A 104 -0.42 -6.96 -17.52
C LYS A 104 1.02 -7.03 -17.01
N PRO A 105 1.78 -8.08 -17.40
CA PRO A 105 3.18 -8.21 -17.02
C PRO A 105 4.02 -7.02 -17.49
N GLY A 106 4.87 -6.49 -16.61
CA GLY A 106 5.76 -5.37 -16.92
C GLY A 106 5.10 -3.99 -17.01
N GLU A 107 3.77 -3.91 -17.00
CA GLU A 107 3.04 -2.64 -16.93
C GLU A 107 3.35 -1.94 -15.61
N LYS A 108 3.41 -0.60 -15.65
CA LYS A 108 3.75 0.23 -14.49
C LYS A 108 2.52 0.96 -13.98
N TYR A 109 2.37 0.98 -12.66
CA TYR A 109 1.21 1.54 -11.96
C TYR A 109 1.66 2.47 -10.86
N GLN A 110 0.90 3.54 -10.66
CA GLN A 110 0.93 4.29 -9.41
C GLN A 110 -0.25 3.86 -8.55
N PHE A 111 0.01 3.13 -7.48
CA PHE A 111 -1.00 2.90 -6.46
C PHE A 111 -1.04 4.13 -5.57
N VAL A 112 -2.11 4.92 -5.76
CA VAL A 112 -2.27 6.23 -5.14
C VAL A 112 -2.09 6.14 -3.62
N ARG A 113 -1.21 6.96 -3.06
CA ARG A 113 -0.82 7.01 -1.64
C ARG A 113 -0.02 5.80 -1.12
N VAL A 114 0.32 4.85 -1.98
CA VAL A 114 1.07 3.64 -1.61
C VAL A 114 2.47 3.64 -2.25
N GLY A 115 2.55 3.81 -3.57
CA GLY A 115 3.83 3.78 -4.28
C GLY A 115 3.69 3.48 -5.76
N TYR A 116 4.83 3.24 -6.40
CA TYR A 116 4.91 2.85 -7.80
C TYR A 116 5.23 1.35 -7.89
N PHE A 117 4.50 0.65 -8.74
CA PHE A 117 4.56 -0.79 -8.88
C PHE A 117 4.67 -1.20 -10.34
N THR A 118 5.15 -2.41 -10.58
CA THR A 118 5.12 -3.06 -11.90
C THR A 118 4.55 -4.47 -11.77
N GLY A 119 3.78 -4.92 -12.75
CA GLY A 119 3.38 -6.31 -12.83
C GLY A 119 4.58 -7.23 -13.01
N ASP A 120 4.71 -8.27 -12.19
CA ASP A 120 5.81 -9.23 -12.30
C ASP A 120 5.72 -9.97 -13.64
N ILE A 121 6.85 -10.05 -14.37
CA ILE A 121 6.88 -10.67 -15.71
C ILE A 121 6.83 -12.20 -15.66
N ARG A 122 7.08 -12.82 -14.52
CA ARG A 122 7.14 -14.28 -14.32
C ARG A 122 5.99 -14.82 -13.50
N HIS A 123 5.36 -13.99 -12.67
CA HIS A 123 4.34 -14.41 -11.71
C HIS A 123 3.07 -13.58 -11.90
N PRO A 124 2.09 -14.05 -12.69
CA PRO A 124 0.82 -13.35 -12.88
C PRO A 124 0.11 -13.07 -11.55
N GLY A 125 -0.48 -11.88 -11.43
CA GLY A 125 -1.16 -11.44 -10.20
C GLY A 125 -0.23 -10.93 -9.10
N VAL A 126 1.08 -10.89 -9.35
CA VAL A 126 2.07 -10.32 -8.41
C VAL A 126 2.53 -8.95 -8.90
N TYR A 127 2.58 -7.99 -7.99
CA TYR A 127 3.05 -6.63 -8.24
C TYR A 127 4.32 -6.35 -7.44
N ASN A 128 5.37 -5.93 -8.12
CA ASN A 128 6.64 -5.57 -7.51
C ASN A 128 6.70 -4.06 -7.26
N ARG A 129 6.94 -3.64 -6.02
CA ARG A 129 7.14 -2.22 -5.72
C ARG A 129 8.46 -1.75 -6.30
N ILE A 130 8.39 -0.71 -7.12
CA ILE A 130 9.56 -0.02 -7.68
C ILE A 130 10.12 0.96 -6.64
N VAL A 131 9.23 1.81 -6.09
CA VAL A 131 9.58 2.82 -5.09
C VAL A 131 8.36 3.21 -4.27
N GLY A 132 8.56 3.54 -2.99
CA GLY A 132 7.54 4.12 -2.12
C GLY A 132 7.33 5.61 -2.41
N LEU A 133 6.28 6.22 -1.85
CA LEU A 133 6.04 7.66 -1.98
C LEU A 133 6.99 8.53 -1.14
N LYS A 134 7.54 7.96 -0.09
CA LYS A 134 8.54 8.59 0.77
C LYS A 134 9.68 7.60 0.89
N ASP A 135 10.71 7.86 0.13
CA ASP A 135 11.97 7.14 0.30
C ASP A 135 12.75 7.84 1.40
N SER A 136 12.73 7.25 2.59
CA SER A 136 13.56 7.67 3.71
C SER A 136 14.38 6.46 4.12
N TYR A 137 15.43 6.17 3.35
CA TYR A 137 16.41 5.20 3.76
C TYR A 137 17.05 5.64 5.08
N LYS A 138 16.94 4.82 6.09
CA LYS A 138 17.72 4.94 7.31
C LYS A 138 18.39 3.61 7.53
N VAL A 139 19.70 3.59 7.45
CA VAL A 139 20.49 2.50 8.01
C VAL A 139 20.16 2.45 9.50
N LYS A 140 19.71 1.31 9.98
CA LYS A 140 19.55 1.07 11.41
C LYS A 140 20.84 0.53 11.97
#